data_0359827df09de8dad5f0c7434cd07699
#
_entry.id   0359827df09de8dad5f0c7434cd07699
#
_cell.length_a   1.000
_cell.length_b   1.000
_cell.length_c   1.000
_cell.angle_alpha   90.00
_cell.angle_beta   90.00
_cell.angle_gamma   90.00
#
_symmetry.space_group_name_H-M   'P 1'
#
loop_
_entity.id
_entity.type
_entity.pdbx_description
1 polymer ?
#
loop_
_entity_poly.entity_id
_entity_poly.type
_entity_poly.pdbx_seq_one_letter_code
_entity_poly.pdbx_strand_id
1 'polypeptide(L)'
;MALLRAGLCPGLGAETIRLLGAGGVRTVVDFVSSDLEDIAQKCSLSYKALVAVRRVLLAQFSAFPANGADLYEELKSSTAILSTGIASLDKLLDSGLYTGEVTELMGAPGSGKTQVCLSIAASVSLGLKQHVLFLDSTGGFTASRLYQMLRARAEEEEEQLEALQRVQVARVFDVYEMLGALQELRDSLSQQVMSSMGPLKVVLIDSISAVIYPLLGGKQSEGLALMMQLARELKTLAREFSLTIVMTNQVTRDSSTGPLKPALGRSWSFVPSTRVLLESKEATWEKANTQRIASLAKSPRQPTGIQVELDIGNGDVQELSPTAPTEGL
;
A
#
# COMPACT_ATOMS: atom_id res chain seq x y z
N MET A 1 -1.96 0.96 -14.95
CA MET A 1 -1.93 0.83 -16.44
C MET A 1 -0.55 0.35 -16.83
N ALA A 2 -0.45 -0.71 -17.65
CA ALA A 2 0.84 -1.23 -18.06
C ALA A 2 1.58 -0.23 -18.96
N LEU A 3 2.84 0.09 -18.61
CA LEU A 3 3.70 0.94 -19.43
C LEU A 3 4.23 0.18 -20.64
N LEU A 4 4.37 0.88 -21.76
CA LEU A 4 5.06 0.33 -22.92
C LEU A 4 6.56 0.24 -22.63
N ARG A 5 7.15 -0.96 -22.79
CA ARG A 5 8.57 -1.23 -22.56
C ARG A 5 9.18 -1.98 -23.75
N ALA A 6 10.47 -1.78 -23.95
CA ALA A 6 11.21 -2.59 -24.91
C ALA A 6 11.14 -4.08 -24.51
N GLY A 7 10.86 -4.94 -25.49
CA GLY A 7 10.74 -6.38 -25.27
C GLY A 7 9.39 -6.86 -24.73
N LEU A 8 8.43 -5.97 -24.51
CA LEU A 8 7.07 -6.36 -24.08
C LEU A 8 6.37 -7.26 -25.10
N CYS A 9 6.63 -7.03 -26.37
CA CYS A 9 6.24 -7.94 -27.46
C CYS A 9 7.21 -7.81 -28.65
N PRO A 10 7.23 -8.78 -29.57
CA PRO A 10 7.96 -8.65 -30.81
C PRO A 10 7.55 -7.39 -31.58
N GLY A 11 8.53 -6.60 -32.01
CA GLY A 11 8.31 -5.31 -32.70
C GLY A 11 8.34 -4.08 -31.80
N LEU A 12 8.36 -4.22 -30.47
CA LEU A 12 8.61 -3.14 -29.52
C LEU A 12 10.07 -3.13 -29.06
N GLY A 13 10.96 -2.61 -29.91
CA GLY A 13 12.35 -2.34 -29.55
C GLY A 13 12.51 -1.00 -28.82
N ALA A 14 13.71 -0.76 -28.26
CA ALA A 14 14.02 0.47 -27.51
C ALA A 14 13.76 1.73 -28.36
N GLU A 15 14.13 1.72 -29.63
CA GLU A 15 13.92 2.85 -30.55
C GLU A 15 12.42 3.10 -30.79
N THR A 16 11.63 2.03 -31.01
CA THR A 16 10.18 2.14 -31.17
C THR A 16 9.52 2.77 -29.94
N ILE A 17 9.93 2.33 -28.75
CA ILE A 17 9.43 2.89 -27.47
C ILE A 17 9.80 4.36 -27.34
N ARG A 18 11.02 4.74 -27.70
CA ARG A 18 11.46 6.13 -27.66
C ARG A 18 10.60 7.03 -28.58
N LEU A 19 10.34 6.57 -29.81
CA LEU A 19 9.51 7.30 -30.77
C LEU A 19 8.05 7.40 -30.32
N LEU A 20 7.46 6.32 -29.81
CA LEU A 20 6.12 6.33 -29.24
C LEU A 20 6.01 7.28 -28.04
N GLY A 21 6.99 7.27 -27.14
CA GLY A 21 7.04 8.16 -26.00
C GLY A 21 7.14 9.64 -26.39
N ALA A 22 7.93 9.96 -27.42
CA ALA A 22 7.99 11.31 -28.01
C ALA A 22 6.66 11.74 -28.63
N GLY A 23 5.90 10.80 -29.20
CA GLY A 23 4.55 11.00 -29.72
C GLY A 23 3.44 11.05 -28.66
N GLY A 24 3.79 10.95 -27.35
CA GLY A 24 2.83 11.00 -26.24
C GLY A 24 2.18 9.65 -25.91
N VAL A 25 2.60 8.55 -26.55
CA VAL A 25 2.08 7.20 -26.33
C VAL A 25 2.98 6.47 -25.34
N ARG A 26 2.58 6.35 -24.08
CA ARG A 26 3.41 5.82 -22.99
C ARG A 26 2.89 4.51 -22.39
N THR A 27 1.58 4.27 -22.45
CA THR A 27 0.97 3.08 -21.88
C THR A 27 0.40 2.17 -22.98
N VAL A 28 0.16 0.89 -22.62
CA VAL A 28 -0.54 -0.06 -23.49
C VAL A 28 -1.93 0.46 -23.85
N VAL A 29 -2.61 1.09 -22.92
CA VAL A 29 -3.95 1.67 -23.18
C VAL A 29 -3.87 2.81 -24.18
N ASP A 30 -2.92 3.74 -24.03
CA ASP A 30 -2.73 4.83 -24.99
C ASP A 30 -2.53 4.28 -26.39
N PHE A 31 -1.66 3.28 -26.52
CA PHE A 31 -1.35 2.67 -27.80
C PHE A 31 -2.56 1.93 -28.43
N VAL A 32 -3.30 1.18 -27.61
CA VAL A 32 -4.43 0.37 -28.10
C VAL A 32 -5.65 1.23 -28.42
N SER A 33 -5.90 2.30 -27.68
CA SER A 33 -7.05 3.20 -27.85
C SER A 33 -6.84 4.28 -28.91
N SER A 34 -5.59 4.58 -29.28
CA SER A 34 -5.27 5.60 -30.29
C SER A 34 -5.45 5.09 -31.70
N ASP A 35 -5.65 6.01 -32.64
CA ASP A 35 -5.62 5.71 -34.07
C ASP A 35 -4.19 5.33 -34.50
N LEU A 36 -4.04 4.15 -35.10
CA LEU A 36 -2.73 3.66 -35.55
C LEU A 36 -2.19 4.44 -36.75
N GLU A 37 -3.03 5.05 -37.59
CA GLU A 37 -2.60 5.89 -38.69
C GLU A 37 -1.96 7.17 -38.15
N ASP A 38 -2.58 7.80 -37.16
CA ASP A 38 -2.03 8.95 -36.45
C ASP A 38 -0.69 8.64 -35.79
N ILE A 39 -0.58 7.49 -35.11
CA ILE A 39 0.68 7.06 -34.50
C ILE A 39 1.75 6.82 -35.57
N ALA A 40 1.40 6.15 -36.66
CA ALA A 40 2.33 5.86 -37.75
C ALA A 40 2.91 7.16 -38.34
N GLN A 41 2.07 8.17 -38.55
CA GLN A 41 2.50 9.46 -39.07
C GLN A 41 3.34 10.25 -38.06
N LYS A 42 2.86 10.41 -36.82
CA LYS A 42 3.54 11.19 -35.78
C LYS A 42 4.88 10.58 -35.36
N CYS A 43 4.96 9.27 -35.31
CA CYS A 43 6.14 8.55 -34.83
C CYS A 43 7.03 8.04 -35.98
N SER A 44 6.65 8.25 -37.24
CA SER A 44 7.36 7.73 -38.42
C SER A 44 7.57 6.20 -38.37
N LEU A 45 6.55 5.47 -37.92
CA LEU A 45 6.57 4.03 -37.76
C LEU A 45 5.72 3.34 -38.84
N SER A 46 6.06 2.10 -39.18
CA SER A 46 5.28 1.30 -40.12
C SER A 46 3.90 0.95 -39.54
N TYR A 47 2.83 1.36 -40.22
CA TYR A 47 1.46 1.01 -39.86
C TYR A 47 1.27 -0.52 -39.73
N LYS A 48 1.82 -1.29 -40.64
CA LYS A 48 1.73 -2.77 -40.62
C LYS A 48 2.39 -3.35 -39.34
N ALA A 49 3.53 -2.79 -38.94
CA ALA A 49 4.20 -3.18 -37.69
C ALA A 49 3.36 -2.82 -36.46
N LEU A 50 2.77 -1.61 -36.43
CA LEU A 50 1.90 -1.18 -35.33
C LEU A 50 0.64 -2.04 -35.21
N VAL A 51 0.04 -2.46 -36.32
CA VAL A 51 -1.10 -3.41 -36.32
C VAL A 51 -0.71 -4.76 -35.71
N ALA A 52 0.48 -5.29 -36.05
CA ALA A 52 0.96 -6.54 -35.49
C ALA A 52 1.19 -6.40 -33.97
N VAL A 53 1.87 -5.35 -33.54
CA VAL A 53 2.09 -5.02 -32.13
C VAL A 53 0.75 -4.88 -31.38
N ARG A 54 -0.22 -4.14 -31.93
CA ARG A 54 -1.55 -3.99 -31.32
C ARG A 54 -2.25 -5.32 -31.10
N ARG A 55 -2.18 -6.23 -32.06
CA ARG A 55 -2.78 -7.57 -31.91
C ARG A 55 -2.16 -8.36 -30.77
N VAL A 56 -0.83 -8.34 -30.65
CA VAL A 56 -0.12 -9.01 -29.57
C VAL A 56 -0.44 -8.39 -28.22
N LEU A 57 -0.43 -7.07 -28.12
CA LEU A 57 -0.78 -6.35 -26.88
C LEU A 57 -2.23 -6.60 -26.47
N LEU A 58 -3.18 -6.60 -27.41
CA LEU A 58 -4.57 -6.98 -27.13
C LEU A 58 -4.65 -8.41 -26.60
N ALA A 59 -3.92 -9.35 -27.19
CA ALA A 59 -3.89 -10.73 -26.71
C ALA A 59 -3.29 -10.86 -25.29
N GLN A 60 -2.24 -10.11 -25.00
CA GLN A 60 -1.58 -10.15 -23.67
C GLN A 60 -2.36 -9.44 -22.56
N PHE A 61 -2.98 -8.30 -22.87
CA PHE A 61 -3.57 -7.40 -21.88
C PHE A 61 -5.11 -7.38 -21.89
N SER A 62 -5.75 -8.19 -22.73
CA SER A 62 -7.20 -8.38 -22.64
C SER A 62 -7.57 -9.17 -21.40
N ALA A 63 -8.73 -8.83 -20.83
CA ALA A 63 -9.27 -9.56 -19.71
C ALA A 63 -9.87 -10.89 -20.18
N PHE A 64 -9.01 -11.88 -20.38
CA PHE A 64 -9.48 -13.24 -20.66
C PHE A 64 -10.00 -13.89 -19.38
N PRO A 65 -11.13 -14.61 -19.44
CA PRO A 65 -11.58 -15.37 -18.30
C PRO A 65 -10.57 -16.48 -17.98
N ALA A 66 -10.06 -16.51 -16.76
CA ALA A 66 -9.31 -17.62 -16.20
C ALA A 66 -10.24 -18.50 -15.38
N ASN A 67 -10.03 -19.83 -15.38
CA ASN A 67 -10.78 -20.67 -14.46
C ASN A 67 -10.27 -20.52 -13.02
N GLY A 68 -11.13 -20.84 -12.04
CA GLY A 68 -10.79 -20.63 -10.63
C GLY A 68 -9.63 -21.49 -10.13
N ALA A 69 -9.38 -22.66 -10.73
CA ALA A 69 -8.27 -23.53 -10.32
C ALA A 69 -6.92 -22.95 -10.76
N ASP A 70 -6.80 -22.50 -12.02
CA ASP A 70 -5.59 -21.86 -12.51
C ASP A 70 -5.26 -20.58 -11.74
N LEU A 71 -6.30 -19.76 -11.46
CA LEU A 71 -6.14 -18.55 -10.66
C LEU A 71 -5.71 -18.86 -9.22
N TYR A 72 -6.22 -19.94 -8.63
CA TYR A 72 -5.83 -20.37 -7.29
C TYR A 72 -4.36 -20.78 -7.23
N GLU A 73 -3.88 -21.57 -8.19
CA GLU A 73 -2.47 -21.99 -8.24
C GLU A 73 -1.53 -20.80 -8.52
N GLU A 74 -1.94 -19.88 -9.39
CA GLU A 74 -1.21 -18.64 -9.64
C GLU A 74 -1.09 -17.81 -8.36
N LEU A 75 -2.19 -17.56 -7.66
CA LEU A 75 -2.18 -16.79 -6.40
C LEU A 75 -1.35 -17.49 -5.32
N LYS A 76 -1.46 -18.81 -5.19
CA LYS A 76 -0.70 -19.60 -4.23
C LYS A 76 0.82 -19.50 -4.45
N SER A 77 1.25 -19.43 -5.70
CA SER A 77 2.67 -19.31 -6.04
C SER A 77 3.21 -17.88 -5.99
N SER A 78 2.37 -16.87 -6.27
CA SER A 78 2.78 -15.47 -6.40
C SER A 78 2.55 -14.61 -5.16
N THR A 79 1.63 -15.01 -4.28
CA THR A 79 1.28 -14.22 -3.09
C THR A 79 2.18 -14.58 -1.92
N ALA A 80 2.86 -13.56 -1.35
CA ALA A 80 3.54 -13.68 -0.08
C ALA A 80 2.69 -13.06 1.04
N ILE A 81 2.83 -13.58 2.25
CA ILE A 81 2.20 -13.05 3.46
C ILE A 81 3.33 -12.51 4.34
N LEU A 82 3.26 -11.23 4.69
CA LEU A 82 4.25 -10.54 5.48
C LEU A 82 3.74 -10.33 6.90
N SER A 83 4.53 -10.74 7.89
CA SER A 83 4.18 -10.50 9.28
C SER A 83 4.24 -9.01 9.64
N THR A 84 3.25 -8.54 10.39
CA THR A 84 3.25 -7.21 10.99
C THR A 84 4.24 -7.08 12.16
N GLY A 85 4.77 -8.21 12.64
CA GLY A 85 5.58 -8.29 13.86
C GLY A 85 4.76 -8.31 15.15
N ILE A 86 3.42 -8.38 15.03
CA ILE A 86 2.48 -8.44 16.16
C ILE A 86 1.59 -9.65 15.94
N ALA A 87 1.80 -10.73 16.69
CA ALA A 87 1.16 -12.02 16.45
C ALA A 87 -0.38 -11.96 16.49
N SER A 88 -0.95 -11.19 17.41
CA SER A 88 -2.39 -10.99 17.48
C SER A 88 -2.96 -10.24 16.27
N LEU A 89 -2.23 -9.27 15.74
CA LEU A 89 -2.62 -8.55 14.54
C LEU A 89 -2.48 -9.42 13.29
N ASP A 90 -1.42 -10.22 13.20
CA ASP A 90 -1.27 -11.21 12.13
C ASP A 90 -2.43 -12.20 12.11
N LYS A 91 -2.84 -12.71 13.28
CA LYS A 91 -4.01 -13.58 13.42
C LYS A 91 -5.30 -12.87 12.96
N LEU A 92 -5.47 -11.58 13.31
CA LEU A 92 -6.61 -10.76 12.88
C LEU A 92 -6.65 -10.60 11.35
N LEU A 93 -5.47 -10.58 10.71
CA LEU A 93 -5.30 -10.38 9.26
C LEU A 93 -5.23 -11.69 8.45
N ASP A 94 -5.54 -12.84 9.08
CA ASP A 94 -5.41 -14.17 8.46
C ASP A 94 -3.94 -14.50 8.10
N SER A 95 -3.08 -14.45 9.09
CA SER A 95 -1.63 -14.70 9.04
C SER A 95 -0.75 -13.50 8.67
N GLY A 96 -1.31 -12.32 8.40
CA GLY A 96 -0.54 -11.12 8.14
C GLY A 96 -0.98 -10.29 6.93
N LEU A 97 -0.06 -9.55 6.36
CA LEU A 97 -0.28 -8.64 5.24
C LEU A 97 0.01 -9.35 3.91
N TYR A 98 -0.97 -9.36 3.03
CA TYR A 98 -0.87 -10.02 1.72
C TYR A 98 -0.27 -9.09 0.66
N THR A 99 0.69 -9.59 -0.11
CA THR A 99 1.15 -8.89 -1.31
C THR A 99 0.06 -8.87 -2.38
N GLY A 100 0.03 -7.81 -3.18
CA GLY A 100 -1.04 -7.58 -4.15
C GLY A 100 -2.28 -6.88 -3.58
N GLU A 101 -2.29 -6.59 -2.27
CA GLU A 101 -3.45 -6.01 -1.58
C GLU A 101 -3.15 -4.66 -0.92
N VAL A 102 -4.24 -3.93 -0.68
CA VAL A 102 -4.24 -2.66 0.05
C VAL A 102 -4.96 -2.87 1.38
N THR A 103 -4.26 -2.63 2.48
CA THR A 103 -4.79 -2.70 3.85
C THR A 103 -4.92 -1.28 4.42
N GLU A 104 -6.03 -0.97 5.03
CA GLU A 104 -6.30 0.32 5.67
C GLU A 104 -6.38 0.19 7.19
N LEU A 105 -5.58 1.00 7.88
CA LEU A 105 -5.67 1.22 9.33
C LEU A 105 -6.45 2.51 9.57
N MET A 106 -7.67 2.42 10.07
CA MET A 106 -8.48 3.60 10.39
C MET A 106 -8.61 3.80 11.90
N GLY A 107 -8.79 5.02 12.32
CA GLY A 107 -8.97 5.36 13.75
C GLY A 107 -8.89 6.85 14.01
N ALA A 108 -9.33 7.25 15.20
CA ALA A 108 -9.24 8.64 15.65
C ALA A 108 -7.76 9.11 15.79
N PRO A 109 -7.49 10.40 15.84
CA PRO A 109 -6.18 10.91 16.24
C PRO A 109 -5.74 10.29 17.57
N GLY A 110 -4.46 9.87 17.65
CA GLY A 110 -3.93 9.21 18.86
C GLY A 110 -4.31 7.73 19.03
N SER A 111 -5.06 7.12 18.11
CA SER A 111 -5.39 5.67 18.17
C SER A 111 -4.20 4.73 17.94
N GLY A 112 -3.03 5.23 17.52
CA GLY A 112 -1.83 4.43 17.34
C GLY A 112 -1.52 4.01 15.91
N LYS A 113 -2.22 4.51 14.90
CA LYS A 113 -2.01 4.15 13.47
C LYS A 113 -0.56 4.25 13.03
N THR A 114 0.08 5.40 13.27
CA THR A 114 1.50 5.62 12.96
C THR A 114 2.41 4.63 13.69
N GLN A 115 2.11 4.31 14.96
CA GLN A 115 2.89 3.36 15.74
C GLN A 115 2.82 1.94 15.16
N VAL A 116 1.64 1.51 14.70
CA VAL A 116 1.48 0.23 13.99
C VAL A 116 2.24 0.25 12.65
N CYS A 117 2.21 1.34 11.88
CA CYS A 117 3.00 1.47 10.67
C CYS A 117 4.51 1.36 10.94
N LEU A 118 5.01 2.02 11.98
CA LEU A 118 6.43 1.91 12.37
C LEU A 118 6.79 0.49 12.84
N SER A 119 5.89 -0.18 13.57
CA SER A 119 6.06 -1.58 13.98
C SER A 119 6.14 -2.52 12.76
N ILE A 120 5.28 -2.32 11.75
CA ILE A 120 5.34 -3.06 10.48
C ILE A 120 6.68 -2.78 9.77
N ALA A 121 7.11 -1.51 9.69
CA ALA A 121 8.40 -1.14 9.09
C ALA A 121 9.56 -1.85 9.78
N ALA A 122 9.58 -1.88 11.11
CA ALA A 122 10.58 -2.57 11.91
C ALA A 122 10.57 -4.09 11.65
N SER A 123 9.38 -4.71 11.62
CA SER A 123 9.23 -6.14 11.36
C SER A 123 9.76 -6.54 9.99
N VAL A 124 9.38 -5.80 8.95
CA VAL A 124 9.73 -6.11 7.57
C VAL A 124 11.21 -5.84 7.31
N SER A 125 11.76 -4.74 7.80
CA SER A 125 13.16 -4.36 7.58
C SER A 125 14.15 -5.22 8.35
N LEU A 126 13.82 -5.60 9.59
CA LEU A 126 14.67 -6.41 10.46
C LEU A 126 14.42 -7.90 10.22
N GLY A 127 13.20 -8.37 10.42
CA GLY A 127 12.89 -9.81 10.41
C GLY A 127 12.90 -10.42 9.02
N LEU A 128 12.34 -9.73 8.03
CA LEU A 128 12.28 -10.22 6.65
C LEU A 128 13.41 -9.72 5.77
N LYS A 129 14.24 -8.78 6.25
CA LYS A 129 15.35 -8.13 5.52
C LYS A 129 14.91 -7.55 4.17
N GLN A 130 13.66 -7.02 4.12
CA GLN A 130 13.07 -6.44 2.93
C GLN A 130 13.02 -4.91 3.03
N HIS A 131 12.95 -4.23 1.88
CA HIS A 131 12.83 -2.78 1.83
C HIS A 131 11.39 -2.32 2.05
N VAL A 132 11.28 -1.17 2.74
CA VAL A 132 10.03 -0.48 3.05
C VAL A 132 10.13 0.95 2.52
N LEU A 133 9.10 1.42 1.81
CA LEU A 133 8.92 2.82 1.49
C LEU A 133 7.84 3.41 2.41
N PHE A 134 8.19 4.43 3.16
CA PHE A 134 7.27 5.17 4.03
C PHE A 134 6.96 6.53 3.40
N LEU A 135 5.72 6.73 2.98
CA LEU A 135 5.21 8.01 2.48
C LEU A 135 4.54 8.76 3.63
N ASP A 136 5.25 9.76 4.16
CA ASP A 136 4.81 10.57 5.30
C ASP A 136 4.13 11.84 4.80
N SER A 137 2.83 11.97 5.03
CA SER A 137 2.03 13.14 4.64
C SER A 137 1.63 14.03 5.83
N THR A 138 1.99 13.63 7.03
CA THR A 138 1.61 14.34 8.26
C THR A 138 2.80 14.89 9.03
N GLY A 139 4.03 14.52 8.64
CA GLY A 139 5.24 14.80 9.42
C GLY A 139 5.35 13.93 10.68
N GLY A 140 4.60 12.82 10.72
CA GLY A 140 4.53 11.93 11.89
C GLY A 140 5.64 10.88 11.97
N PHE A 141 6.40 10.69 10.90
CA PHE A 141 7.52 9.74 10.91
C PHE A 141 8.65 10.23 11.80
N THR A 142 9.08 9.39 12.71
CA THR A 142 10.18 9.68 13.63
C THR A 142 11.19 8.54 13.59
N ALA A 143 12.38 8.80 13.01
CA ALA A 143 13.45 7.81 12.91
C ALA A 143 13.94 7.30 14.28
N SER A 144 13.95 8.18 15.30
CA SER A 144 14.29 7.81 16.68
C SER A 144 13.31 6.79 17.25
N ARG A 145 12.01 6.91 16.95
CA ARG A 145 10.99 5.96 17.38
C ARG A 145 11.13 4.62 16.67
N LEU A 146 11.37 4.63 15.36
CA LEU A 146 11.67 3.41 14.62
C LEU A 146 12.90 2.70 15.17
N TYR A 147 13.96 3.45 15.45
CA TYR A 147 15.18 2.90 16.06
C TYR A 147 14.95 2.29 17.45
N GLN A 148 14.09 2.91 18.30
CA GLN A 148 13.69 2.31 19.57
C GLN A 148 13.00 0.95 19.39
N MET A 149 12.11 0.83 18.39
CA MET A 149 11.44 -0.43 18.08
C MET A 149 12.43 -1.49 17.58
N LEU A 150 13.40 -1.11 16.75
CA LEU A 150 14.45 -2.01 16.28
C LEU A 150 15.32 -2.51 17.44
N ARG A 151 15.71 -1.61 18.37
CA ARG A 151 16.45 -1.98 19.58
C ARG A 151 15.69 -2.92 20.52
N ALA A 152 14.38 -2.84 20.54
CA ALA A 152 13.54 -3.75 21.32
C ALA A 152 13.49 -5.17 20.72
N ARG A 153 13.84 -5.32 19.43
CA ARG A 153 13.73 -6.57 18.67
C ARG A 153 15.07 -7.23 18.36
N ALA A 154 16.16 -6.50 18.34
CA ALA A 154 17.50 -7.00 18.04
C ALA A 154 18.51 -6.42 19.05
N GLU A 155 19.49 -7.24 19.45
CA GLU A 155 20.52 -6.82 20.40
C GLU A 155 21.72 -6.15 19.69
N GLU A 156 22.04 -6.59 18.46
CA GLU A 156 23.20 -6.12 17.71
C GLU A 156 22.92 -4.77 17.01
N GLU A 157 23.74 -3.78 17.30
CA GLU A 157 23.61 -2.43 16.73
C GLU A 157 23.78 -2.42 15.20
N GLU A 158 24.64 -3.26 14.66
CA GLU A 158 24.86 -3.40 13.22
C GLU A 158 23.56 -3.84 12.52
N GLU A 159 22.88 -4.85 13.06
CA GLU A 159 21.60 -5.35 12.52
C GLU A 159 20.49 -4.29 12.60
N GLN A 160 20.44 -3.50 13.68
CA GLN A 160 19.51 -2.39 13.85
C GLN A 160 19.73 -1.29 12.79
N LEU A 161 21.01 -0.92 12.55
CA LEU A 161 21.36 0.09 11.55
C LEU A 161 21.09 -0.38 10.12
N GLU A 162 21.40 -1.63 9.80
CA GLU A 162 21.04 -2.21 8.50
C GLU A 162 19.53 -2.23 8.27
N ALA A 163 18.73 -2.58 9.30
CA ALA A 163 17.29 -2.54 9.21
C ALA A 163 16.79 -1.11 8.98
N LEU A 164 17.37 -0.12 9.66
CA LEU A 164 17.01 1.28 9.48
C LEU A 164 17.33 1.77 8.04
N GLN A 165 18.43 1.33 7.44
CA GLN A 165 18.79 1.66 6.04
C GLN A 165 17.81 1.08 5.01
N ARG A 166 17.12 -0.02 5.34
CA ARG A 166 16.09 -0.62 4.48
C ARG A 166 14.77 0.16 4.48
N VAL A 167 14.60 1.15 5.37
CA VAL A 167 13.40 1.98 5.44
C VAL A 167 13.67 3.33 4.77
N GLN A 168 13.11 3.51 3.58
CA GLN A 168 13.17 4.78 2.86
C GLN A 168 11.95 5.63 3.23
N VAL A 169 12.15 6.93 3.42
CA VAL A 169 11.10 7.85 3.81
C VAL A 169 11.02 8.99 2.80
N ALA A 170 9.84 9.19 2.22
CA ALA A 170 9.53 10.34 1.39
C ALA A 170 8.42 11.16 2.04
N ARG A 171 8.60 12.48 2.11
CA ARG A 171 7.58 13.40 2.58
C ARG A 171 6.75 13.89 1.42
N VAL A 172 5.43 13.73 1.52
CA VAL A 172 4.47 14.04 0.47
C VAL A 172 3.25 14.70 1.11
N PHE A 173 3.08 16.00 0.92
CA PHE A 173 2.09 16.79 1.64
C PHE A 173 0.83 17.10 0.85
N ASP A 174 0.81 16.79 -0.44
CA ASP A 174 -0.39 16.94 -1.27
C ASP A 174 -0.58 15.74 -2.22
N VAL A 175 -1.71 15.72 -2.92
CA VAL A 175 -2.08 14.62 -3.83
C VAL A 175 -1.19 14.53 -5.05
N TYR A 176 -0.66 15.66 -5.53
CA TYR A 176 0.16 15.70 -6.73
C TYR A 176 1.56 15.16 -6.43
N GLU A 177 2.13 15.54 -5.29
CA GLU A 177 3.37 14.96 -4.78
C GLU A 177 3.22 13.45 -4.53
N MET A 178 2.08 13.02 -3.96
CA MET A 178 1.79 11.60 -3.76
C MET A 178 1.72 10.84 -5.08
N LEU A 179 1.00 11.35 -6.08
CA LEU A 179 0.93 10.74 -7.40
C LEU A 179 2.29 10.71 -8.10
N GLY A 180 3.08 11.78 -7.96
CA GLY A 180 4.45 11.85 -8.47
C GLY A 180 5.35 10.79 -7.84
N ALA A 181 5.36 10.67 -6.51
CA ALA A 181 6.14 9.66 -5.79
C ALA A 181 5.75 8.22 -6.18
N LEU A 182 4.46 7.95 -6.38
CA LEU A 182 3.99 6.63 -6.85
C LEU A 182 4.38 6.35 -8.31
N GLN A 183 4.42 7.39 -9.16
CA GLN A 183 4.88 7.26 -10.54
C GLN A 183 6.39 6.98 -10.60
N GLU A 184 7.20 7.71 -9.83
CA GLU A 184 8.65 7.46 -9.72
C GLU A 184 8.93 6.05 -9.18
N LEU A 185 8.16 5.61 -8.19
CA LEU A 185 8.23 4.24 -7.68
C LEU A 185 7.93 3.22 -8.78
N ARG A 186 6.86 3.43 -9.56
CA ARG A 186 6.49 2.58 -10.69
C ARG A 186 7.60 2.49 -11.72
N ASP A 187 8.17 3.64 -12.09
CA ASP A 187 9.23 3.71 -13.09
C ASP A 187 10.50 3.00 -12.60
N SER A 188 10.87 3.19 -11.33
CA SER A 188 11.99 2.50 -10.69
C SER A 188 11.81 0.98 -10.65
N LEU A 189 10.63 0.51 -10.24
CA LEU A 189 10.31 -0.93 -10.20
C LEU A 189 10.23 -1.54 -11.61
N SER A 190 9.78 -0.75 -12.58
CA SER A 190 9.62 -1.19 -13.97
C SER A 190 10.95 -1.34 -14.70
N GLN A 191 11.92 -0.50 -14.40
CA GLN A 191 13.22 -0.52 -15.06
C GLN A 191 14.10 -1.68 -14.60
N GLN A 192 13.66 -2.48 -13.61
CA GLN A 192 14.48 -3.54 -12.99
C GLN A 192 15.92 -3.04 -12.75
N VAL A 193 16.06 -1.77 -12.40
CA VAL A 193 17.33 -1.31 -11.90
C VAL A 193 17.57 -2.13 -10.64
N MET A 194 18.31 -3.21 -10.83
CA MET A 194 18.89 -3.99 -9.76
C MET A 194 19.80 -3.02 -9.01
N SER A 195 19.18 -2.15 -8.23
CA SER A 195 19.92 -1.48 -7.18
C SER A 195 20.44 -2.58 -6.28
N SER A 196 21.62 -2.42 -5.76
CA SER A 196 22.23 -3.27 -4.74
C SER A 196 21.38 -3.40 -3.47
N MET A 197 20.27 -2.70 -3.43
CA MET A 197 19.21 -2.72 -2.41
C MET A 197 18.20 -3.81 -2.80
N GLY A 198 17.92 -4.74 -1.90
CA GLY A 198 16.96 -5.83 -2.09
C GLY A 198 15.57 -5.38 -2.54
N PRO A 199 14.65 -6.30 -2.82
CA PRO A 199 13.35 -5.94 -3.38
C PRO A 199 12.49 -5.16 -2.38
N LEU A 200 11.88 -4.06 -2.83
CA LEU A 200 10.82 -3.39 -2.10
C LEU A 200 9.61 -4.31 -1.99
N LYS A 201 9.05 -4.46 -0.79
CA LYS A 201 7.88 -5.30 -0.53
C LYS A 201 6.72 -4.57 0.12
N VAL A 202 6.98 -3.51 0.86
CA VAL A 202 5.95 -2.78 1.61
C VAL A 202 6.01 -1.29 1.30
N VAL A 203 4.84 -0.71 1.04
CA VAL A 203 4.63 0.74 0.97
C VAL A 203 3.68 1.14 2.10
N LEU A 204 4.14 2.00 2.99
CA LEU A 204 3.35 2.57 4.10
C LEU A 204 2.98 4.01 3.75
N ILE A 205 1.72 4.39 3.91
CA ILE A 205 1.22 5.74 3.64
C ILE A 205 0.55 6.28 4.91
N ASP A 206 1.16 7.26 5.53
CA ASP A 206 0.62 7.86 6.76
C ASP A 206 0.53 9.39 6.62
N SER A 207 -0.65 9.90 6.24
CA SER A 207 -1.94 9.28 6.02
C SER A 207 -2.51 9.63 4.63
N ILE A 208 -3.30 8.73 4.08
CA ILE A 208 -3.99 8.97 2.81
C ILE A 208 -5.04 10.09 2.95
N SER A 209 -5.69 10.20 4.12
CA SER A 209 -6.69 11.22 4.38
C SER A 209 -6.10 12.64 4.40
N ALA A 210 -4.85 12.82 4.81
CA ALA A 210 -4.23 14.15 4.86
C ALA A 210 -4.08 14.77 3.46
N VAL A 211 -3.73 13.97 2.46
CA VAL A 211 -3.54 14.46 1.06
C VAL A 211 -4.84 14.57 0.29
N ILE A 212 -5.87 13.79 0.63
CA ILE A 212 -7.16 13.79 -0.10
C ILE A 212 -8.17 14.76 0.52
N TYR A 213 -8.22 14.88 1.84
CA TYR A 213 -9.24 15.66 2.53
C TYR A 213 -9.35 17.13 2.05
N PRO A 214 -8.24 17.85 1.79
CA PRO A 214 -8.31 19.22 1.27
C PRO A 214 -9.03 19.34 -0.08
N LEU A 215 -9.03 18.28 -0.89
CA LEU A 215 -9.64 18.27 -2.23
C LEU A 215 -11.16 18.10 -2.19
N LEU A 216 -11.69 17.50 -1.12
CA LEU A 216 -13.12 17.21 -0.99
C LEU A 216 -13.95 18.42 -0.59
N GLY A 217 -13.31 19.51 -0.14
CA GLY A 217 -13.97 20.78 0.23
C GLY A 217 -14.24 21.75 -0.92
N GLY A 218 -13.70 21.47 -2.13
CA GLY A 218 -13.79 22.34 -3.30
C GLY A 218 -14.81 21.85 -4.34
N LYS A 219 -14.40 21.87 -5.62
CA LYS A 219 -15.17 21.26 -6.71
C LYS A 219 -15.17 19.73 -6.54
N GLN A 220 -16.23 19.19 -5.96
CA GLN A 220 -16.33 17.78 -5.56
C GLN A 220 -15.97 16.77 -6.68
N SER A 221 -16.26 17.11 -7.94
CA SER A 221 -15.98 16.22 -9.08
C SER A 221 -14.46 16.06 -9.33
N GLU A 222 -13.67 17.11 -9.20
CA GLU A 222 -12.23 17.06 -9.41
C GLU A 222 -11.52 16.32 -8.26
N GLY A 223 -11.90 16.64 -7.01
CA GLY A 223 -11.35 15.96 -5.85
C GLY A 223 -11.67 14.46 -5.84
N LEU A 224 -12.90 14.09 -6.22
CA LEU A 224 -13.30 12.69 -6.37
C LEU A 224 -12.51 11.99 -7.50
N ALA A 225 -12.28 12.66 -8.62
CA ALA A 225 -11.51 12.09 -9.74
C ALA A 225 -10.06 11.79 -9.33
N LEU A 226 -9.39 12.75 -8.67
CA LEU A 226 -8.03 12.57 -8.15
C LEU A 226 -7.95 11.48 -7.09
N MET A 227 -8.91 11.42 -6.17
CA MET A 227 -9.01 10.35 -5.18
C MET A 227 -9.13 8.97 -5.84
N MET A 228 -9.97 8.84 -6.88
CA MET A 228 -10.13 7.58 -7.60
C MET A 228 -8.95 7.24 -8.49
N GLN A 229 -8.24 8.25 -9.01
CA GLN A 229 -6.96 8.04 -9.71
C GLN A 229 -5.91 7.49 -8.75
N LEU A 230 -5.74 8.11 -7.58
CA LEU A 230 -4.82 7.62 -6.54
C LEU A 230 -5.17 6.19 -6.11
N ALA A 231 -6.45 5.89 -5.87
CA ALA A 231 -6.92 4.55 -5.54
C ALA A 231 -6.54 3.51 -6.62
N ARG A 232 -6.67 3.88 -7.89
CA ARG A 232 -6.29 3.02 -9.02
C ARG A 232 -4.78 2.77 -9.03
N GLU A 233 -3.97 3.82 -8.87
CA GLU A 233 -2.51 3.69 -8.82
C GLU A 233 -2.05 2.76 -7.70
N LEU A 234 -2.58 2.93 -6.49
CA LEU A 234 -2.26 2.06 -5.36
C LEU A 234 -2.60 0.59 -5.64
N LYS A 235 -3.80 0.31 -6.14
CA LYS A 235 -4.19 -1.07 -6.47
C LYS A 235 -3.35 -1.67 -7.60
N THR A 236 -3.01 -0.86 -8.58
CA THR A 236 -2.21 -1.31 -9.72
C THR A 236 -0.78 -1.63 -9.29
N LEU A 237 -0.15 -0.73 -8.51
CA LEU A 237 1.19 -0.97 -7.96
C LEU A 237 1.24 -2.22 -7.07
N ALA A 238 0.25 -2.38 -6.18
CA ALA A 238 0.18 -3.57 -5.34
C ALA A 238 0.21 -4.86 -6.17
N ARG A 239 -0.64 -4.94 -7.20
CA ARG A 239 -0.79 -6.15 -8.03
C ARG A 239 0.36 -6.37 -9.01
N GLU A 240 0.76 -5.34 -9.76
CA GLU A 240 1.78 -5.47 -10.81
C GLU A 240 3.16 -5.83 -10.24
N PHE A 241 3.49 -5.32 -9.05
CA PHE A 241 4.80 -5.51 -8.42
C PHE A 241 4.76 -6.41 -7.18
N SER A 242 3.63 -7.07 -6.90
CA SER A 242 3.45 -7.90 -5.71
C SER A 242 3.88 -7.19 -4.42
N LEU A 243 3.41 -5.94 -4.26
CA LEU A 243 3.65 -5.12 -3.09
C LEU A 243 2.50 -5.24 -2.08
N THR A 244 2.81 -5.13 -0.83
CA THR A 244 1.85 -4.86 0.23
C THR A 244 1.74 -3.35 0.43
N ILE A 245 0.54 -2.79 0.34
CA ILE A 245 0.30 -1.37 0.63
C ILE A 245 -0.52 -1.28 1.92
N VAL A 246 0.01 -0.56 2.91
CA VAL A 246 -0.69 -0.23 4.15
C VAL A 246 -0.87 1.27 4.19
N MET A 247 -2.10 1.72 4.40
CA MET A 247 -2.40 3.15 4.50
C MET A 247 -3.19 3.47 5.75
N THR A 248 -2.96 4.65 6.32
CA THR A 248 -3.75 5.12 7.46
C THR A 248 -4.83 6.09 7.00
N ASN A 249 -5.97 6.04 7.68
CA ASN A 249 -7.11 6.93 7.44
C ASN A 249 -7.73 7.39 8.75
N GLN A 250 -8.36 8.56 8.72
CA GLN A 250 -9.16 9.06 9.83
C GLN A 250 -10.54 8.39 9.86
N VAL A 251 -11.25 8.58 10.96
CA VAL A 251 -12.65 8.16 11.10
C VAL A 251 -13.54 9.37 11.26
N THR A 252 -14.78 9.23 10.80
CA THR A 252 -15.85 10.21 10.95
C THR A 252 -17.09 9.54 11.56
N ARG A 253 -18.02 10.35 12.08
CA ARG A 253 -19.33 9.90 12.54
C ARG A 253 -20.41 10.74 11.86
N ASP A 254 -21.52 10.13 11.47
CA ASP A 254 -22.68 10.85 10.89
C ASP A 254 -23.42 11.65 11.97
N SER A 255 -23.32 11.22 13.23
CA SER A 255 -23.90 11.89 14.41
C SER A 255 -22.99 11.62 15.62
N SER A 256 -23.18 12.34 16.71
CA SER A 256 -22.39 12.15 17.93
C SER A 256 -22.44 10.73 18.48
N THR A 257 -23.51 9.98 18.20
CA THR A 257 -23.74 8.61 18.69
C THR A 257 -23.63 7.55 17.57
N GLY A 258 -23.45 7.96 16.32
CA GLY A 258 -23.35 7.05 15.17
C GLY A 258 -22.10 6.19 15.16
N PRO A 259 -22.11 5.08 14.41
CA PRO A 259 -20.93 4.21 14.27
C PRO A 259 -19.78 4.97 13.60
N LEU A 260 -18.54 4.60 13.95
CA LEU A 260 -17.34 5.11 13.29
C LEU A 260 -17.30 4.61 11.84
N LYS A 261 -17.05 5.53 10.92
CA LYS A 261 -16.89 5.26 9.49
C LYS A 261 -15.53 5.79 9.02
N PRO A 262 -14.90 5.14 8.01
CA PRO A 262 -13.70 5.69 7.42
C PRO A 262 -13.99 7.06 6.81
N ALA A 263 -13.07 7.99 6.98
CA ALA A 263 -13.09 9.25 6.25
C ALA A 263 -13.00 8.99 4.73
N LEU A 264 -13.14 10.02 3.90
CA LEU A 264 -13.11 9.95 2.43
C LEU A 264 -14.38 9.35 1.77
N GLY A 265 -15.39 9.01 2.57
CA GLY A 265 -16.73 8.70 2.11
C GLY A 265 -16.92 7.33 1.44
N ARG A 266 -18.10 7.17 0.81
CA ARG A 266 -18.55 5.89 0.28
C ARG A 266 -17.67 5.37 -0.86
N SER A 267 -17.19 6.25 -1.74
CA SER A 267 -16.37 5.86 -2.90
C SER A 267 -15.04 5.24 -2.48
N TRP A 268 -14.46 5.69 -1.36
CA TRP A 268 -13.23 5.13 -0.81
C TRP A 268 -13.43 3.76 -0.15
N SER A 269 -14.66 3.42 0.27
CA SER A 269 -14.94 2.17 0.99
C SER A 269 -14.57 0.90 0.19
N PHE A 270 -14.51 1.00 -1.14
CA PHE A 270 -14.15 -0.11 -2.03
C PHE A 270 -12.65 -0.23 -2.31
N VAL A 271 -11.84 0.75 -1.90
CA VAL A 271 -10.41 0.80 -2.22
C VAL A 271 -9.62 -0.24 -1.43
N PRO A 272 -9.63 -0.28 -0.09
CA PRO A 272 -8.91 -1.29 0.66
C PRO A 272 -9.56 -2.66 0.54
N SER A 273 -8.75 -3.71 0.45
CA SER A 273 -9.19 -5.11 0.55
C SER A 273 -9.53 -5.44 2.01
N THR A 274 -8.65 -5.06 2.90
CA THR A 274 -8.76 -5.29 4.35
C THR A 274 -8.77 -3.95 5.09
N ARG A 275 -9.56 -3.85 6.16
CA ARG A 275 -9.65 -2.66 7.01
C ARG A 275 -9.66 -3.03 8.47
N VAL A 276 -8.79 -2.37 9.23
CA VAL A 276 -8.70 -2.50 10.68
C VAL A 276 -9.04 -1.17 11.33
N LEU A 277 -9.96 -1.18 12.29
CA LEU A 277 -10.26 -0.04 13.14
C LEU A 277 -9.41 -0.12 14.41
N LEU A 278 -8.67 0.95 14.69
CA LEU A 278 -7.90 1.11 15.91
C LEU A 278 -8.59 2.11 16.83
N GLU A 279 -8.90 1.67 18.04
CA GLU A 279 -9.53 2.47 19.08
C GLU A 279 -8.70 2.45 20.36
N SER A 280 -8.67 3.59 21.07
CA SER A 280 -8.10 3.63 22.41
C SER A 280 -9.07 2.97 23.38
N LYS A 281 -8.58 2.08 24.25
CA LYS A 281 -9.36 1.58 25.36
C LYS A 281 -9.57 2.73 26.35
N GLU A 282 -10.74 2.87 26.94
CA GLU A 282 -11.03 3.99 27.86
C GLU A 282 -10.00 4.07 28.98
N ALA A 283 -9.43 5.28 29.17
CA ALA A 283 -8.43 5.51 30.20
C ALA A 283 -9.08 5.64 31.56
N THR A 284 -8.58 4.91 32.55
CA THR A 284 -8.73 5.30 33.95
C THR A 284 -7.70 6.37 34.29
N TRP A 285 -8.05 7.35 35.09
CA TRP A 285 -7.25 8.56 35.43
C TRP A 285 -5.81 8.27 35.94
N GLU A 286 -5.51 7.04 36.28
CA GLU A 286 -4.29 6.68 37.03
C GLU A 286 -3.17 6.03 36.19
N LYS A 287 -3.40 5.66 34.93
CA LYS A 287 -2.37 5.03 34.09
C LYS A 287 -2.34 5.60 32.68
N ALA A 288 -1.13 5.80 32.16
CA ALA A 288 -0.93 6.11 30.75
C ALA A 288 -1.67 5.05 29.90
N ASN A 289 -2.56 5.50 29.03
CA ASN A 289 -3.36 4.58 28.21
C ASN A 289 -2.56 4.09 27.02
N THR A 290 -1.86 2.99 27.18
CA THR A 290 -1.09 2.30 26.14
C THR A 290 -1.94 1.28 25.38
N GLN A 291 -3.10 0.89 25.95
CA GLN A 291 -3.94 -0.17 25.39
C GLN A 291 -4.80 0.31 24.23
N ARG A 292 -4.83 -0.50 23.18
CA ARG A 292 -5.62 -0.27 21.97
C ARG A 292 -6.41 -1.53 21.63
N ILE A 293 -7.56 -1.33 20.98
CA ILE A 293 -8.37 -2.40 20.41
C ILE A 293 -8.26 -2.29 18.90
N ALA A 294 -7.83 -3.36 18.25
CA ALA A 294 -7.85 -3.50 16.81
C ALA A 294 -9.01 -4.40 16.39
N SER A 295 -9.95 -3.84 15.63
CA SER A 295 -11.16 -4.54 15.17
C SER A 295 -11.13 -4.73 13.66
N LEU A 296 -11.42 -5.93 13.17
CA LEU A 296 -11.51 -6.23 11.74
C LEU A 296 -12.83 -5.67 11.17
N ALA A 297 -12.75 -4.55 10.47
CA ALA A 297 -13.93 -3.87 9.92
C ALA A 297 -14.27 -4.29 8.47
N LYS A 298 -13.29 -4.84 7.74
CA LYS A 298 -13.47 -5.39 6.39
C LYS A 298 -12.41 -6.43 6.11
N SER A 299 -12.80 -7.56 5.55
CA SER A 299 -11.87 -8.60 5.09
C SER A 299 -12.51 -9.42 3.97
N PRO A 300 -11.73 -9.86 2.97
CA PRO A 300 -12.19 -10.85 2.00
C PRO A 300 -12.07 -12.29 2.50
N ARG A 301 -11.40 -12.53 3.67
CA ARG A 301 -11.03 -13.87 4.15
C ARG A 301 -11.66 -14.23 5.49
N GLN A 302 -11.80 -13.27 6.38
CA GLN A 302 -12.29 -13.52 7.75
C GLN A 302 -13.59 -12.77 8.04
N PRO A 303 -14.40 -13.26 8.98
CA PRO A 303 -15.58 -12.55 9.49
C PRO A 303 -15.18 -11.20 10.09
N THR A 304 -15.99 -10.19 9.86
CA THR A 304 -15.79 -8.85 10.47
C THR A 304 -16.24 -8.84 11.93
N GLY A 305 -15.70 -7.89 12.71
CA GLY A 305 -16.03 -7.73 14.13
C GLY A 305 -15.12 -8.49 15.09
N ILE A 306 -14.20 -9.33 14.60
CA ILE A 306 -13.14 -9.92 15.42
C ILE A 306 -12.25 -8.79 15.94
N GLN A 307 -11.83 -8.90 17.21
CA GLN A 307 -11.04 -7.90 17.90
C GLN A 307 -9.83 -8.53 18.58
N VAL A 308 -8.75 -7.75 18.63
CA VAL A 308 -7.54 -8.09 19.40
C VAL A 308 -7.08 -6.87 20.18
N GLU A 309 -6.45 -7.09 21.31
CA GLU A 309 -5.88 -6.03 22.15
C GLU A 309 -4.40 -5.88 21.86
N LEU A 310 -3.97 -4.62 21.74
CA LEU A 310 -2.59 -4.22 21.50
C LEU A 310 -2.13 -3.31 22.62
N ASP A 311 -0.86 -3.39 23.00
CA ASP A 311 -0.18 -2.45 23.87
C ASP A 311 0.86 -1.64 23.11
N ILE A 312 0.72 -0.32 23.13
CA ILE A 312 1.68 0.62 22.52
C ILE A 312 2.58 1.16 23.63
N GLY A 313 3.58 0.36 23.98
CA GLY A 313 4.55 0.71 25.01
C GLY A 313 5.68 1.61 24.55
N ASN A 314 6.61 1.91 25.45
CA ASN A 314 7.80 2.70 25.14
C ASN A 314 8.76 1.98 24.19
N GLY A 315 8.87 0.65 24.27
CA GLY A 315 9.74 -0.12 23.38
C GLY A 315 9.12 -0.35 22.01
N ASP A 316 7.95 -0.98 21.96
CA ASP A 316 7.32 -1.45 20.72
C ASP A 316 5.79 -1.53 20.86
N VAL A 317 5.13 -1.94 19.76
CA VAL A 317 3.72 -2.37 19.77
C VAL A 317 3.71 -3.89 20.00
N GLN A 318 3.01 -4.32 21.05
CA GLN A 318 2.97 -5.73 21.47
C GLN A 318 1.52 -6.18 21.64
N GLU A 319 1.32 -7.50 21.63
CA GLU A 319 0.05 -8.07 22.08
C GLU A 319 -0.06 -8.00 23.61
N LEU A 320 -1.26 -7.77 24.11
CA LEU A 320 -1.52 -7.96 25.53
C LEU A 320 -1.54 -9.46 25.85
N SER A 321 -0.61 -9.91 26.69
CA SER A 321 -0.69 -11.25 27.25
C SER A 321 -2.01 -11.40 27.97
N PRO A 322 -2.76 -12.52 27.76
CA PRO A 322 -3.96 -12.78 28.55
C PRO A 322 -3.56 -12.76 30.03
N THR A 323 -4.14 -11.81 30.77
CA THR A 323 -3.99 -11.78 32.23
C THR A 323 -4.38 -13.15 32.76
N ALA A 324 -3.45 -13.85 33.40
CA ALA A 324 -3.76 -15.08 34.12
C ALA A 324 -4.97 -14.80 35.03
N PRO A 325 -5.95 -15.68 35.08
CA PRO A 325 -7.09 -15.51 35.97
C PRO A 325 -6.52 -15.31 37.39
N THR A 326 -6.84 -14.19 38.00
CA THR A 326 -6.60 -13.96 39.42
C THR A 326 -7.35 -15.09 40.13
N GLU A 327 -6.61 -16.10 40.59
CA GLU A 327 -7.13 -17.07 41.54
C GLU A 327 -7.61 -16.24 42.75
N GLY A 328 -8.94 -16.20 42.89
CA GLY A 328 -9.57 -15.60 44.02
C GLY A 328 -9.19 -16.43 45.28
N LEU A 329 -8.60 -15.76 46.23
CA LEU A 329 -8.51 -16.17 47.62
C LEU A 329 -9.89 -16.01 48.29
#